data_cf1ebdddb2064f3dd121fec9ba5a777c
#
_entry.id   cf1ebdddb2064f3dd121fec9ba5a777c
#
_cell.length_a   1.000
_cell.length_b   1.000
_cell.length_c   1.000
_cell.angle_alpha   90.00
_cell.angle_beta   90.00
_cell.angle_gamma   90.00
#
_symmetry.space_group_name_H-M   'P 1'
#
loop_
_entity.id
_entity.type
_entity.pdbx_description
1 polymer ?
#
loop_
_entity_poly.entity_id
_entity_poly.type
_entity_poly.pdbx_seq_one_letter_code
_entity_poly.pdbx_strand_id
1 'polypeptide(L)'
;MEYEIRPLLAKDEPILREMLYQGLSSVGNHQPSREILQRPEFAHYADGWGRTGDIGFVAHDKKDGSVLGAVWLRKPIDEPDAPPELAFAVKPEHRRHGIGTALLTQLVRANPHESTISVSFVAGKPVLRLYERFGFKVAQEGPHAIVMRRHV
;
A
#
# COMPACT_ATOMS: atom_id res chain seq x y z
N MET A 1 16.65 -15.32 -0.42
CA MET A 1 15.18 -15.53 -0.46
C MET A 1 14.68 -15.29 -1.86
N GLU A 2 13.91 -16.22 -2.39
CA GLU A 2 13.28 -16.06 -3.70
C GLU A 2 11.81 -15.75 -3.52
N TYR A 3 11.30 -14.80 -4.28
CA TYR A 3 9.90 -14.39 -4.21
C TYR A 3 9.36 -14.05 -5.59
N GLU A 4 8.03 -14.07 -5.70
CA GLU A 4 7.31 -13.68 -6.90
C GLU A 4 6.34 -12.57 -6.57
N ILE A 5 6.16 -11.65 -7.53
CA ILE A 5 5.16 -10.58 -7.42
C ILE A 5 4.06 -10.86 -8.44
N ARG A 6 2.81 -10.81 -7.99
CA ARG A 6 1.66 -10.94 -8.86
C ARG A 6 0.64 -9.84 -8.60
N PRO A 7 -0.25 -9.54 -9.58
CA PRO A 7 -1.35 -8.61 -9.33
C PRO A 7 -2.30 -9.13 -8.26
N LEU A 8 -2.87 -8.20 -7.49
CA LEU A 8 -3.93 -8.52 -6.53
C LEU A 8 -5.24 -8.76 -7.26
N LEU A 9 -5.98 -9.79 -6.83
CA LEU A 9 -7.29 -10.15 -7.35
C LEU A 9 -8.36 -9.88 -6.29
N ALA A 10 -9.63 -9.84 -6.69
CA ALA A 10 -10.74 -9.60 -5.75
C ALA A 10 -10.73 -10.57 -4.57
N LYS A 11 -10.38 -11.82 -4.81
CA LYS A 11 -10.30 -12.87 -3.76
C LYS A 11 -9.20 -12.61 -2.73
N ASP A 12 -8.32 -11.66 -2.97
CA ASP A 12 -7.18 -11.36 -2.08
C ASP A 12 -7.53 -10.37 -0.97
N GLU A 13 -8.79 -9.98 -0.81
CA GLU A 13 -9.19 -9.04 0.25
C GLU A 13 -8.66 -9.45 1.64
N PRO A 14 -8.71 -10.74 2.05
CA PRO A 14 -8.14 -11.15 3.34
C PRO A 14 -6.65 -10.86 3.48
N ILE A 15 -5.89 -10.94 2.37
CA ILE A 15 -4.47 -10.61 2.37
C ILE A 15 -4.28 -9.13 2.68
N LEU A 16 -5.11 -8.25 2.08
CA LEU A 16 -5.03 -6.81 2.32
C LEU A 16 -5.32 -6.46 3.77
N ARG A 17 -6.32 -7.11 4.37
CA ARG A 17 -6.65 -6.91 5.78
C ARG A 17 -5.49 -7.28 6.70
N GLU A 18 -4.86 -8.42 6.43
CA GLU A 18 -3.71 -8.86 7.20
C GLU A 18 -2.52 -7.91 7.05
N MET A 19 -2.26 -7.43 5.82
CA MET A 19 -1.19 -6.48 5.57
C MET A 19 -1.46 -5.14 6.25
N LEU A 20 -2.69 -4.66 6.25
CA LEU A 20 -3.07 -3.45 7.00
C LEU A 20 -2.77 -3.63 8.48
N TYR A 21 -3.16 -4.76 9.05
CA TYR A 21 -2.90 -5.04 10.46
C TYR A 21 -1.41 -5.04 10.76
N GLN A 22 -0.59 -5.65 9.91
CA GLN A 22 0.87 -5.66 10.05
C GLN A 22 1.44 -4.24 10.00
N GLY A 23 0.93 -3.40 9.09
CA GLY A 23 1.33 -2.00 8.99
C GLY A 23 0.99 -1.20 10.24
N LEU A 24 -0.22 -1.38 10.76
CA LEU A 24 -0.67 -0.71 11.99
C LEU A 24 0.11 -1.19 13.21
N SER A 25 0.43 -2.47 13.28
CA SER A 25 1.20 -3.04 14.38
C SER A 25 2.63 -2.55 14.45
N SER A 26 3.18 -2.05 13.34
CA SER A 26 4.55 -1.54 13.29
C SER A 26 4.64 -0.06 13.70
N VAL A 27 3.49 0.60 13.93
CA VAL A 27 3.42 2.00 14.35
C VAL A 27 3.15 2.03 15.85
N GLY A 28 4.19 2.15 16.67
CA GLY A 28 4.06 2.17 18.12
C GLY A 28 4.64 0.93 18.79
N ASN A 29 4.50 0.87 20.11
CA ASN A 29 5.17 -0.15 20.93
C ASN A 29 4.27 -1.33 21.33
N HIS A 30 3.02 -1.37 20.86
CA HIS A 30 2.10 -2.46 21.18
C HIS A 30 1.22 -2.77 19.99
N GLN A 31 0.78 -4.02 19.92
CA GLN A 31 -0.13 -4.46 18.88
C GLN A 31 -1.56 -4.03 19.22
N PRO A 32 -2.24 -3.37 18.29
CA PRO A 32 -3.66 -3.09 18.46
C PRO A 32 -4.47 -4.39 18.37
N SER A 33 -5.70 -4.35 18.88
CA SER A 33 -6.66 -5.43 18.64
C SER A 33 -6.98 -5.50 17.15
N ARG A 34 -7.26 -6.71 16.63
CA ARG A 34 -7.66 -6.89 15.23
C ARG A 34 -8.98 -6.17 14.90
N GLU A 35 -9.76 -5.84 15.90
CA GLU A 35 -10.99 -5.06 15.73
C GLU A 35 -10.74 -3.67 15.15
N ILE A 36 -9.50 -3.17 15.23
CA ILE A 36 -9.14 -1.88 14.65
C ILE A 36 -9.42 -1.86 13.14
N LEU A 37 -9.35 -3.01 12.46
CA LEU A 37 -9.62 -3.11 11.02
C LEU A 37 -11.08 -2.88 10.66
N GLN A 38 -11.99 -2.90 11.65
CA GLN A 38 -13.40 -2.62 11.44
C GLN A 38 -13.73 -1.12 11.47
N ARG A 39 -12.80 -0.32 11.95
CA ARG A 39 -12.98 1.14 11.97
C ARG A 39 -12.96 1.69 10.55
N PRO A 40 -13.89 2.60 10.19
CA PRO A 40 -13.99 3.12 8.82
C PRO A 40 -12.69 3.72 8.28
N GLU A 41 -11.90 4.39 9.12
CA GLU A 41 -10.64 5.00 8.71
C GLU A 41 -9.59 3.99 8.24
N PHE A 42 -9.72 2.71 8.61
CA PHE A 42 -8.85 1.64 8.18
C PHE A 42 -9.52 0.68 7.22
N ALA A 43 -10.80 0.37 7.47
CA ALA A 43 -11.54 -0.60 6.67
C ALA A 43 -11.63 -0.19 5.19
N HIS A 44 -11.70 1.12 4.90
CA HIS A 44 -11.84 1.60 3.53
C HIS A 44 -10.67 1.22 2.62
N TYR A 45 -9.52 0.89 3.17
CA TYR A 45 -8.37 0.46 2.36
C TYR A 45 -8.57 -0.92 1.74
N ALA A 46 -9.37 -1.78 2.34
CA ALA A 46 -9.52 -3.17 1.91
C ALA A 46 -10.95 -3.61 1.61
N ASP A 47 -11.95 -2.99 2.23
CA ASP A 47 -13.35 -3.41 2.08
C ASP A 47 -13.82 -3.38 0.63
N GLY A 48 -14.40 -4.50 0.18
CA GLY A 48 -14.92 -4.61 -1.18
C GLY A 48 -13.83 -4.56 -2.25
N TRP A 49 -12.64 -5.04 -1.94
CA TRP A 49 -11.53 -5.08 -2.88
C TRP A 49 -11.94 -5.76 -4.20
N GLY A 50 -11.49 -5.18 -5.30
CA GLY A 50 -11.81 -5.65 -6.64
C GLY A 50 -12.72 -4.71 -7.42
N ARG A 51 -12.98 -3.49 -6.90
CA ARG A 51 -13.74 -2.47 -7.64
C ARG A 51 -12.94 -1.98 -8.84
N THR A 52 -13.64 -1.47 -9.84
CA THR A 52 -13.01 -0.83 -10.98
C THR A 52 -12.04 0.25 -10.51
N GLY A 53 -10.80 0.19 -10.98
CA GLY A 53 -9.76 1.14 -10.60
C GLY A 53 -8.89 0.68 -9.43
N ASP A 54 -9.29 -0.35 -8.69
CA ASP A 54 -8.42 -0.94 -7.67
C ASP A 54 -7.24 -1.61 -8.35
N ILE A 55 -6.02 -1.29 -7.90
CA ILE A 55 -4.83 -1.89 -8.47
C ILE A 55 -3.80 -2.13 -7.37
N GLY A 56 -3.13 -3.27 -7.43
CA GLY A 56 -2.08 -3.57 -6.48
C GLY A 56 -1.36 -4.86 -6.79
N PHE A 57 -0.36 -5.14 -5.99
CA PHE A 57 0.51 -6.30 -6.16
C PHE A 57 0.83 -6.93 -4.80
N VAL A 58 1.08 -8.22 -4.82
CA VAL A 58 1.44 -8.99 -3.63
C VAL A 58 2.69 -9.81 -3.94
N ALA A 59 3.57 -9.91 -2.95
CA ALA A 59 4.77 -10.73 -3.04
C ALA A 59 4.60 -12.00 -2.22
N HIS A 60 4.93 -13.13 -2.82
CA HIS A 60 4.89 -14.46 -2.20
C HIS A 60 6.27 -15.10 -2.19
N ASP A 61 6.58 -15.82 -1.12
CA ASP A 61 7.75 -16.68 -1.08
C ASP A 61 7.57 -17.82 -2.09
N LYS A 62 8.56 -18.05 -2.95
CA LYS A 62 8.49 -19.12 -3.95
C LYS A 62 8.51 -20.51 -3.33
N LYS A 63 9.08 -20.65 -2.14
CA LYS A 63 9.21 -21.94 -1.47
C LYS A 63 7.91 -22.46 -0.91
N ASP A 64 7.21 -21.61 -0.12
CA ASP A 64 6.01 -22.04 0.61
C ASP A 64 4.76 -21.25 0.25
N GLY A 65 4.84 -20.28 -0.64
CA GLY A 65 3.70 -19.47 -1.06
C GLY A 65 3.23 -18.45 -0.05
N SER A 66 3.95 -18.27 1.06
CA SER A 66 3.53 -17.32 2.09
C SER A 66 3.60 -15.88 1.59
N VAL A 67 2.69 -15.04 2.09
CA VAL A 67 2.67 -13.61 1.76
C VAL A 67 3.79 -12.90 2.48
N LEU A 68 4.58 -12.14 1.74
CA LEU A 68 5.70 -11.37 2.27
C LEU A 68 5.36 -9.89 2.42
N GLY A 69 4.54 -9.37 1.52
CA GLY A 69 4.15 -7.97 1.52
C GLY A 69 3.15 -7.68 0.42
N ALA A 70 2.55 -6.50 0.47
CA ALA A 70 1.61 -6.05 -0.54
C ALA A 70 1.63 -4.53 -0.66
N VAL A 71 1.24 -4.03 -1.83
CA VAL A 71 1.09 -2.61 -2.12
C VAL A 71 -0.15 -2.43 -2.99
N TRP A 72 -0.94 -1.41 -2.71
CA TRP A 72 -2.12 -1.15 -3.54
C TRP A 72 -2.53 0.31 -3.52
N LEU A 73 -3.24 0.70 -4.59
CA LEU A 73 -3.86 2.01 -4.76
C LEU A 73 -5.36 1.84 -4.87
N ARG A 74 -6.09 2.75 -4.25
CA ARG A 74 -7.54 2.73 -4.25
C ARG A 74 -8.10 4.13 -4.20
N LYS A 75 -9.05 4.44 -5.08
CA LYS A 75 -9.73 5.73 -5.05
C LYS A 75 -10.81 5.74 -3.96
N PRO A 76 -10.95 6.84 -3.20
CA PRO A 76 -12.05 6.96 -2.25
C PRO A 76 -13.41 6.87 -2.96
N ILE A 77 -14.35 6.16 -2.36
CA ILE A 77 -15.68 5.93 -2.96
C ILE A 77 -16.46 7.25 -3.11
N ASP A 78 -16.43 8.08 -2.07
CA ASP A 78 -17.27 9.27 -1.99
C ASP A 78 -16.60 10.53 -2.56
N GLU A 79 -15.38 10.41 -3.05
CA GLU A 79 -14.61 11.54 -3.56
C GLU A 79 -13.92 11.17 -4.86
N PRO A 80 -14.64 11.13 -5.98
CA PRO A 80 -14.08 10.67 -7.26
C PRO A 80 -12.92 11.53 -7.78
N ASP A 81 -12.83 12.79 -7.36
CA ASP A 81 -11.75 13.68 -7.75
C ASP A 81 -10.56 13.65 -6.79
N ALA A 82 -10.67 12.92 -5.70
CA ALA A 82 -9.56 12.77 -4.76
C ALA A 82 -8.47 11.87 -5.35
N PRO A 83 -7.21 12.10 -4.98
CA PRO A 83 -6.13 11.22 -5.45
C PRO A 83 -6.30 9.81 -4.89
N PRO A 84 -5.85 8.78 -5.62
CA PRO A 84 -5.86 7.43 -5.08
C PRO A 84 -4.98 7.33 -3.84
N GLU A 85 -5.42 6.53 -2.90
CA GLU A 85 -4.71 6.31 -1.65
C GLU A 85 -3.82 5.08 -1.75
N LEU A 86 -2.55 5.25 -1.35
CA LEU A 86 -1.57 4.18 -1.34
C LEU A 86 -1.56 3.49 0.02
N ALA A 87 -1.63 2.16 0.01
CA ALA A 87 -1.40 1.34 1.17
C ALA A 87 -0.25 0.37 0.86
N PHE A 88 0.54 0.06 1.88
CA PHE A 88 1.77 -0.71 1.69
C PHE A 88 2.19 -1.34 3.01
N ALA A 89 2.58 -2.60 2.98
CA ALA A 89 3.19 -3.25 4.13
C ALA A 89 4.05 -4.43 3.69
N VAL A 90 5.18 -4.61 4.38
CA VAL A 90 6.02 -5.81 4.28
C VAL A 90 6.09 -6.39 5.68
N LYS A 91 5.93 -7.71 5.80
CA LYS A 91 6.01 -8.37 7.11
C LYS A 91 7.37 -8.08 7.75
N PRO A 92 7.41 -7.83 9.08
CA PRO A 92 8.65 -7.42 9.76
C PRO A 92 9.83 -8.37 9.52
N GLU A 93 9.58 -9.68 9.50
CA GLU A 93 10.62 -10.69 9.31
C GLU A 93 11.21 -10.71 7.89
N HIS A 94 10.56 -10.00 6.95
CA HIS A 94 10.99 -9.95 5.55
C HIS A 94 11.46 -8.57 5.11
N ARG A 95 11.58 -7.63 6.03
CA ARG A 95 12.08 -6.30 5.72
C ARG A 95 13.56 -6.32 5.38
N ARG A 96 14.03 -5.32 4.63
CA ARG A 96 15.43 -5.17 4.20
C ARG A 96 15.91 -6.21 3.17
N HIS A 97 14.98 -6.90 2.50
CA HIS A 97 15.31 -7.82 1.41
C HIS A 97 14.95 -7.23 0.03
N GLY A 98 14.64 -5.94 -0.03
CA GLY A 98 14.30 -5.29 -1.29
C GLY A 98 12.87 -5.55 -1.78
N ILE A 99 12.06 -6.29 -1.02
CA ILE A 99 10.70 -6.65 -1.41
C ILE A 99 9.82 -5.40 -1.53
N GLY A 100 9.91 -4.50 -0.55
CA GLY A 100 9.14 -3.25 -0.58
C GLY A 100 9.46 -2.39 -1.78
N THR A 101 10.75 -2.24 -2.09
CA THR A 101 11.19 -1.49 -3.27
C THR A 101 10.66 -2.13 -4.55
N ALA A 102 10.72 -3.45 -4.64
CA ALA A 102 10.23 -4.18 -5.82
C ALA A 102 8.73 -4.01 -6.01
N LEU A 103 7.95 -4.11 -4.92
CA LEU A 103 6.49 -3.91 -4.96
C LEU A 103 6.12 -2.50 -5.41
N LEU A 104 6.73 -1.49 -4.80
CA LEU A 104 6.46 -0.09 -5.12
C LEU A 104 6.87 0.25 -6.56
N THR A 105 8.01 -0.27 -7.00
CA THR A 105 8.47 -0.09 -8.37
C THR A 105 7.47 -0.69 -9.37
N GLN A 106 6.98 -1.89 -9.08
CA GLN A 106 5.97 -2.54 -9.91
C GLN A 106 4.70 -1.71 -10.00
N LEU A 107 4.25 -1.16 -8.87
CA LEU A 107 3.05 -0.33 -8.84
C LEU A 107 3.21 0.93 -9.68
N VAL A 108 4.33 1.65 -9.54
CA VAL A 108 4.58 2.88 -10.31
C VAL A 108 4.64 2.56 -11.80
N ARG A 109 5.32 1.50 -12.19
CA ARG A 109 5.45 1.11 -13.60
C ARG A 109 4.13 0.66 -14.22
N ALA A 110 3.25 0.06 -13.41
CA ALA A 110 1.93 -0.35 -13.88
C ALA A 110 0.96 0.81 -14.05
N ASN A 111 1.29 1.98 -13.48
CA ASN A 111 0.43 3.16 -13.51
C ASN A 111 1.19 4.39 -14.00
N PRO A 112 1.70 4.38 -15.25
CA PRO A 112 2.54 5.47 -15.74
C PRO A 112 1.81 6.81 -15.86
N HIS A 113 0.49 6.80 -15.93
CA HIS A 113 -0.33 8.01 -16.04
C HIS A 113 -0.75 8.58 -14.70
N GLU A 114 -0.49 7.89 -13.60
CA GLU A 114 -0.85 8.36 -12.28
C GLU A 114 0.12 9.46 -11.85
N SER A 115 -0.39 10.67 -11.69
CA SER A 115 0.45 11.83 -11.36
C SER A 115 0.29 12.30 -9.92
N THR A 116 -0.74 11.84 -9.22
CA THR A 116 -1.05 12.27 -7.86
C THR A 116 -1.43 11.06 -7.02
N ILE A 117 -0.83 10.96 -5.83
CA ILE A 117 -1.17 9.90 -4.87
C ILE A 117 -1.29 10.50 -3.47
N SER A 118 -2.09 9.86 -2.63
CA SER A 118 -2.18 10.17 -1.21
C SER A 118 -1.49 9.05 -0.43
N VAL A 119 -0.49 9.40 0.37
CA VAL A 119 0.27 8.42 1.16
C VAL A 119 -0.10 8.62 2.62
N SER A 120 -0.75 7.62 3.21
CA SER A 120 -1.11 7.68 4.62
C SER A 120 0.09 7.38 5.51
N PHE A 121 -0.01 7.74 6.79
CA PHE A 121 1.05 7.43 7.76
C PHE A 121 1.31 5.93 7.90
N VAL A 122 0.36 5.08 7.53
CA VAL A 122 0.51 3.62 7.58
C VAL A 122 1.61 3.16 6.62
N ALA A 123 1.77 3.85 5.48
CA ALA A 123 2.78 3.48 4.49
C ALA A 123 4.21 3.86 4.92
N GLY A 124 4.36 4.93 5.72
CA GLY A 124 5.66 5.31 6.30
C GLY A 124 6.60 6.08 5.39
N LYS A 125 7.69 6.59 5.99
CA LYS A 125 8.68 7.42 5.32
C LYS A 125 9.44 6.76 4.15
N PRO A 126 9.76 5.45 4.20
CA PRO A 126 10.46 4.82 3.07
C PRO A 126 9.70 4.91 1.75
N VAL A 127 8.36 4.89 1.82
CA VAL A 127 7.51 5.04 0.64
C VAL A 127 7.69 6.41 0.01
N LEU A 128 7.73 7.47 0.83
CA LEU A 128 7.93 8.84 0.35
C LEU A 128 9.23 8.97 -0.41
N ARG A 129 10.32 8.41 0.13
CA ARG A 129 11.64 8.46 -0.49
C ARG A 129 11.66 7.76 -1.84
N LEU A 130 11.00 6.61 -1.94
CA LEU A 130 10.94 5.87 -3.20
C LEU A 130 10.16 6.65 -4.25
N TYR A 131 9.01 7.21 -3.89
CA TYR A 131 8.22 7.99 -4.83
C TYR A 131 8.97 9.25 -5.31
N GLU A 132 9.77 9.85 -4.44
CA GLU A 132 10.63 10.97 -4.85
C GLU A 132 11.59 10.57 -5.97
N ARG A 133 12.11 9.35 -5.94
CA ARG A 133 12.98 8.84 -7.01
C ARG A 133 12.27 8.71 -8.35
N PHE A 134 10.95 8.55 -8.34
CA PHE A 134 10.15 8.50 -9.56
C PHE A 134 9.61 9.87 -9.97
N GLY A 135 10.11 10.93 -9.37
CA GLY A 135 9.75 12.30 -9.74
C GLY A 135 8.58 12.89 -8.99
N PHE A 136 8.04 12.18 -8.01
CA PHE A 136 6.97 12.74 -7.17
C PHE A 136 7.56 13.70 -6.16
N LYS A 137 6.81 14.77 -5.88
CA LYS A 137 7.16 15.76 -4.85
C LYS A 137 5.98 15.97 -3.92
N VAL A 138 6.25 16.28 -2.67
CA VAL A 138 5.20 16.61 -1.70
C VAL A 138 4.48 17.86 -2.18
N ALA A 139 3.17 17.73 -2.41
CA ALA A 139 2.31 18.85 -2.84
C ALA A 139 1.51 19.41 -1.69
N GLN A 140 1.12 18.55 -0.73
CA GLN A 140 0.33 18.97 0.42
C GLN A 140 0.58 18.02 1.58
N GLU A 141 0.74 18.58 2.78
CA GLU A 141 0.86 17.79 4.02
C GLU A 141 -0.40 17.98 4.85
N GLY A 142 -1.02 16.87 5.25
CA GLY A 142 -2.14 16.86 6.14
C GLY A 142 -1.84 16.08 7.41
N PRO A 143 -2.76 16.08 8.39
CA PRO A 143 -2.53 15.40 9.66
C PRO A 143 -2.49 13.87 9.54
N HIS A 144 -3.07 13.31 8.48
CA HIS A 144 -3.21 11.86 8.33
C HIS A 144 -2.61 11.32 7.04
N ALA A 145 -2.28 12.20 6.08
CA ALA A 145 -1.77 11.77 4.79
C ALA A 145 -0.95 12.89 4.14
N ILE A 146 -0.08 12.48 3.23
CA ILE A 146 0.72 13.38 2.42
C ILE A 146 0.32 13.17 0.97
N VAL A 147 0.00 14.26 0.26
CA VAL A 147 -0.29 14.20 -1.18
C VAL A 147 0.99 14.48 -1.95
N MET A 148 1.31 13.58 -2.87
CA MET A 148 2.49 13.72 -3.73
C MET A 148 2.07 13.82 -5.19
N ARG A 149 2.79 14.63 -5.96
CA ARG A 149 2.53 14.85 -7.40
C ARG A 149 3.81 14.78 -8.20
N ARG A 150 3.65 14.34 -9.46
CA ARG A 150 4.71 14.44 -10.46
C ARG A 150 4.12 14.96 -11.77
N HIS A 151 4.97 15.51 -12.61
CA HIS A 151 4.60 15.86 -13.98
C HIS A 151 4.68 14.60 -14.85
N VAL A 152 3.63 14.38 -15.61
CA VAL A 152 3.53 13.23 -16.51
C VAL A 152 3.53 13.70 -17.95
#